data_193bc3efe8191a50ae9bc70a2ee5cc57
#
_entry.id   193bc3efe8191a50ae9bc70a2ee5cc57
#
_cell.length_a   1.000
_cell.length_b   1.000
_cell.length_c   1.000
_cell.angle_alpha   90.00
_cell.angle_beta   90.00
_cell.angle_gamma   90.00
#
_symmetry.space_group_name_H-M   'P 1'
#
loop_
_entity.id
_entity.type
_entity.pdbx_description
1 polymer ?
#
loop_
_entity_poly.entity_id
_entity_poly.type
_entity_poly.pdbx_seq_one_letter_code
_entity_poly.pdbx_strand_id
1 'polypeptide(L)'
;MRAANQSCSTLLLLVMSVPATIAIAQTGNAASPPLGKLIDVGGYRVHLYCAGNGGPPVIIAGGGYSFDWGLIQPEVAKFTEVCAYDHSGIGWSDSGPADSCGLRVDEIHTALRNAGFKGPYVLIGYSLGALVVRLYAAQYPNEVAGVVFVDHAVLVRLPPRHPLAVPTTPVPRSDKPAPVLIGMDEDPNFKKLPPDDQRLHLWAASQSKAQAALQGNMRMMPQCTADADAVVKNHPNPLGNLPLVDISTDDGDQIPDYAKLQSELLSLSNDSKQIVAKNSGHFVIIDRPDVVVDGIRQVVDAVRRKGKLSGATAALDHGLH
;
A
#
# COMPACT_ATOMS: atom_id res chain seq x y z
N MET A 1 -58.21 -71.95 51.57
CA MET A 1 -56.83 -72.04 51.19
C MET A 1 -56.56 -70.86 50.29
N ARG A 2 -55.72 -69.91 50.74
CA ARG A 2 -55.52 -68.60 50.13
C ARG A 2 -54.35 -68.64 49.15
N ALA A 3 -54.58 -68.26 47.88
CA ALA A 3 -53.55 -68.06 46.93
C ALA A 3 -52.97 -66.64 47.00
N ALA A 4 -51.67 -66.54 47.11
CA ALA A 4 -50.98 -65.26 47.20
C ALA A 4 -50.62 -64.77 45.74
N ASN A 5 -51.04 -63.57 45.45
CA ASN A 5 -50.76 -62.87 44.16
C ASN A 5 -49.46 -62.09 44.31
N GLN A 6 -48.43 -62.43 43.61
CA GLN A 6 -47.19 -61.61 43.48
C GLN A 6 -47.28 -60.78 42.25
N SER A 7 -47.38 -59.44 42.42
CA SER A 7 -47.29 -58.45 41.35
C SER A 7 -45.79 -58.13 41.11
N CYS A 8 -45.31 -58.41 39.90
CA CYS A 8 -43.99 -58.04 39.45
C CYS A 8 -44.08 -56.66 38.83
N SER A 9 -43.55 -55.63 39.54
CA SER A 9 -43.45 -54.26 38.98
C SER A 9 -42.16 -54.10 38.19
N THR A 10 -42.31 -54.02 36.88
CA THR A 10 -41.22 -53.74 35.94
C THR A 10 -40.94 -52.23 35.96
N LEU A 11 -39.79 -51.85 36.50
CA LEU A 11 -39.32 -50.46 36.50
C LEU A 11 -38.67 -50.12 35.14
N LEU A 12 -39.36 -49.34 34.34
CA LEU A 12 -38.86 -48.85 33.04
C LEU A 12 -37.94 -47.64 33.25
N LEU A 13 -36.63 -47.84 33.14
CA LEU A 13 -35.64 -46.76 33.17
C LEU A 13 -35.62 -46.04 31.80
N LEU A 14 -36.22 -44.85 31.79
CA LEU A 14 -36.16 -43.96 30.65
C LEU A 14 -34.79 -43.27 30.63
N VAL A 15 -33.86 -43.73 29.79
CA VAL A 15 -32.57 -43.05 29.57
C VAL A 15 -32.85 -41.87 28.64
N MET A 16 -32.93 -40.67 29.16
CA MET A 16 -32.95 -39.42 28.37
C MET A 16 -31.53 -39.16 27.84
N SER A 17 -31.27 -39.44 26.57
CA SER A 17 -30.10 -38.99 25.88
C SER A 17 -30.25 -37.50 25.58
N VAL A 18 -29.51 -36.65 26.30
CA VAL A 18 -29.36 -35.24 25.98
C VAL A 18 -28.38 -35.15 24.79
N PRO A 19 -28.77 -34.62 23.62
CA PRO A 19 -27.81 -34.40 22.56
C PRO A 19 -26.82 -33.31 23.04
N ALA A 20 -25.53 -33.67 23.15
CA ALA A 20 -24.47 -32.71 23.31
C ALA A 20 -24.37 -31.86 22.04
N THR A 21 -24.99 -30.71 22.07
CA THR A 21 -24.75 -29.66 21.07
C THR A 21 -23.32 -29.19 21.24
N ILE A 22 -22.43 -29.69 20.39
CA ILE A 22 -21.09 -29.11 20.23
C ILE A 22 -21.32 -27.72 19.65
N ALA A 23 -21.32 -26.71 20.52
CA ALA A 23 -21.19 -25.32 20.11
C ALA A 23 -19.79 -25.19 19.50
N ILE A 24 -19.71 -25.24 18.16
CA ILE A 24 -18.54 -24.76 17.44
C ILE A 24 -18.50 -23.28 17.80
N ALA A 25 -17.64 -22.91 18.75
CA ALA A 25 -17.27 -21.52 18.96
C ALA A 25 -16.70 -21.04 17.63
N GLN A 26 -17.51 -20.29 16.88
CA GLN A 26 -16.98 -19.40 15.87
C GLN A 26 -16.05 -18.46 16.65
N THR A 27 -14.75 -18.73 16.59
CA THR A 27 -13.73 -17.75 16.93
C THR A 27 -13.90 -16.65 15.89
N GLY A 28 -14.86 -15.75 16.15
CA GLY A 28 -14.95 -14.49 15.43
C GLY A 28 -13.57 -13.88 15.48
N ASN A 29 -13.00 -13.59 14.31
CA ASN A 29 -11.77 -12.84 14.18
C ASN A 29 -11.96 -11.50 14.89
N ALA A 30 -11.72 -11.46 16.21
CA ALA A 30 -11.63 -10.22 16.94
C ALA A 30 -10.53 -9.42 16.27
N ALA A 31 -10.88 -8.23 15.78
CA ALA A 31 -9.91 -7.34 15.16
C ALA A 31 -8.73 -7.17 16.11
N SER A 32 -7.53 -7.48 15.64
CA SER A 32 -6.31 -7.17 16.39
C SER A 32 -6.30 -5.67 16.71
N PRO A 33 -5.82 -5.26 17.89
CA PRO A 33 -5.71 -3.84 18.19
C PRO A 33 -4.81 -3.15 17.16
N PRO A 34 -5.08 -1.86 16.82
CA PRO A 34 -4.27 -1.12 15.89
C PRO A 34 -2.79 -1.11 16.29
N LEU A 35 -1.88 -1.31 15.33
CA LEU A 35 -0.43 -1.22 15.56
C LEU A 35 0.01 0.22 15.83
N GLY A 36 -0.73 1.19 15.31
CA GLY A 36 -0.46 2.62 15.44
C GLY A 36 -1.60 3.37 16.11
N LYS A 37 -1.79 4.61 15.68
CA LYS A 37 -2.80 5.51 16.22
C LYS A 37 -3.91 5.75 15.20
N LEU A 38 -5.14 5.86 15.67
CA LEU A 38 -6.27 6.35 14.89
C LEU A 38 -6.36 7.87 15.06
N ILE A 39 -6.16 8.60 13.97
CA ILE A 39 -6.11 10.06 13.95
C ILE A 39 -7.39 10.59 13.31
N ASP A 40 -8.11 11.47 13.98
CA ASP A 40 -9.28 12.15 13.42
C ASP A 40 -8.86 13.08 12.28
N VAL A 41 -9.56 12.99 11.14
CA VAL A 41 -9.30 13.79 9.94
C VAL A 41 -10.51 14.60 9.49
N GLY A 42 -11.46 14.81 10.39
CA GLY A 42 -12.66 15.58 10.15
C GLY A 42 -13.94 14.74 10.21
N GLY A 43 -14.16 14.04 11.32
CA GLY A 43 -15.35 13.26 11.62
C GLY A 43 -15.23 11.76 11.35
N TYR A 44 -14.09 11.30 10.88
CA TYR A 44 -13.67 9.89 10.80
C TYR A 44 -12.17 9.80 11.04
N ARG A 45 -11.66 8.59 11.33
CA ARG A 45 -10.27 8.40 11.73
C ARG A 45 -9.53 7.56 10.71
N VAL A 46 -8.28 7.95 10.48
CA VAL A 46 -7.35 7.15 9.69
C VAL A 46 -6.23 6.59 10.57
N HIS A 47 -5.76 5.41 10.24
CA HIS A 47 -4.69 4.75 10.96
C HIS A 47 -3.33 5.24 10.48
N LEU A 48 -2.47 5.59 11.43
CA LEU A 48 -1.08 5.99 11.20
C LEU A 48 -0.17 5.14 12.07
N TYR A 49 0.65 4.31 11.45
CA TYR A 49 1.61 3.43 12.12
C TYR A 49 3.03 3.96 11.92
N CYS A 50 3.63 4.43 13.01
CA CYS A 50 4.95 5.06 13.00
C CYS A 50 5.97 4.25 13.81
N ALA A 51 7.22 4.27 13.35
CA ALA A 51 8.36 3.64 13.99
C ALA A 51 9.63 4.49 13.79
N GLY A 52 10.64 4.27 14.64
CA GLY A 52 11.88 5.01 14.59
C GLY A 52 11.79 6.42 15.19
N ASN A 53 12.82 7.22 14.96
CA ASN A 53 12.91 8.59 15.41
C ASN A 53 13.88 9.40 14.53
N GLY A 54 13.87 10.72 14.68
CA GLY A 54 14.72 11.64 13.91
C GLY A 54 14.09 12.04 12.58
N GLY A 55 14.77 12.85 11.79
CA GLY A 55 14.24 13.41 10.55
C GLY A 55 15.24 13.39 9.40
N PRO A 56 14.76 13.72 8.19
CA PRO A 56 13.38 14.05 7.85
C PRO A 56 12.44 12.85 8.05
N PRO A 57 11.19 13.06 8.55
CA PRO A 57 10.23 11.97 8.65
C PRO A 57 9.88 11.43 7.26
N VAL A 58 9.78 10.10 7.16
CA VAL A 58 9.37 9.40 5.96
C VAL A 58 7.88 9.04 6.08
N ILE A 59 7.08 9.40 5.08
CA ILE A 59 5.64 9.11 5.03
C ILE A 59 5.34 8.21 3.86
N ILE A 60 4.86 7.01 4.15
CA ILE A 60 4.46 6.01 3.16
C ILE A 60 2.98 6.23 2.83
N ALA A 61 2.71 6.64 1.59
CA ALA A 61 1.39 6.92 1.08
C ALA A 61 1.00 5.91 0.00
N GLY A 62 0.10 5.01 0.35
CA GLY A 62 -0.48 4.04 -0.59
C GLY A 62 0.33 2.76 -0.81
N GLY A 63 -0.29 1.86 -1.55
CA GLY A 63 0.25 0.55 -1.88
C GLY A 63 0.02 -0.50 -0.80
N GLY A 64 -1.24 -0.83 -0.53
CA GLY A 64 -1.60 -1.83 0.47
C GLY A 64 -1.87 -1.24 1.85
N TYR A 65 -1.77 -2.09 2.85
CA TYR A 65 -1.96 -1.73 4.25
C TYR A 65 -0.65 -1.29 4.90
N SER A 66 -0.72 -0.56 6.00
CA SER A 66 0.46 -0.10 6.74
C SER A 66 1.40 -1.23 7.17
N PHE A 67 0.86 -2.39 7.48
CA PHE A 67 1.63 -3.59 7.85
C PHE A 67 2.20 -4.38 6.66
N ASP A 68 1.81 -4.10 5.42
CA ASP A 68 2.44 -4.70 4.23
C ASP A 68 3.89 -4.21 4.03
N TRP A 69 4.26 -3.17 4.76
CA TRP A 69 5.61 -2.61 4.79
C TRP A 69 6.51 -3.24 5.86
N GLY A 70 6.12 -4.38 6.42
CA GLY A 70 6.82 -5.06 7.51
C GLY A 70 8.27 -5.46 7.23
N LEU A 71 8.67 -5.59 5.96
CA LEU A 71 10.07 -5.81 5.56
C LEU A 71 10.87 -4.51 5.39
N ILE A 72 10.20 -3.37 5.29
CA ILE A 72 10.83 -2.07 4.96
C ILE A 72 10.80 -1.14 6.16
N GLN A 73 9.63 -0.96 6.79
CA GLN A 73 9.46 0.00 7.86
C GLN A 73 10.44 -0.20 9.03
N PRO A 74 10.71 -1.42 9.54
CA PRO A 74 11.70 -1.64 10.58
C PRO A 74 13.12 -1.24 10.17
N GLU A 75 13.49 -1.44 8.90
CA GLU A 75 14.81 -1.09 8.38
C GLU A 75 14.97 0.43 8.23
N VAL A 76 13.94 1.12 7.75
CA VAL A 76 13.91 2.59 7.65
C VAL A 76 13.92 3.22 9.04
N ALA A 77 13.21 2.62 10.00
CA ALA A 77 13.15 3.07 11.40
C ALA A 77 14.52 3.10 12.10
N LYS A 78 15.51 2.36 11.60
CA LYS A 78 16.89 2.37 12.13
C LYS A 78 17.62 3.69 11.87
N PHE A 79 17.17 4.49 10.89
CA PHE A 79 17.87 5.73 10.52
C PHE A 79 16.99 6.97 10.44
N THR A 80 15.67 6.85 10.48
CA THR A 80 14.75 8.00 10.53
C THR A 80 13.40 7.58 11.08
N GLU A 81 12.55 8.56 11.42
CA GLU A 81 11.16 8.27 11.72
C GLU A 81 10.41 7.94 10.43
N VAL A 82 9.60 6.88 10.44
CA VAL A 82 8.80 6.44 9.29
C VAL A 82 7.39 6.10 9.71
N CYS A 83 6.41 6.63 8.99
CA CYS A 83 4.99 6.39 9.21
C CYS A 83 4.35 5.80 7.96
N ALA A 84 3.64 4.69 8.12
CA ALA A 84 2.76 4.13 7.11
C ALA A 84 1.31 4.49 7.42
N TYR A 85 0.57 4.91 6.42
CA TYR A 85 -0.79 5.41 6.53
C TYR A 85 -1.77 4.47 5.83
N ASP A 86 -2.84 4.10 6.54
CA ASP A 86 -4.00 3.44 5.96
C ASP A 86 -5.04 4.50 5.63
N HIS A 87 -5.37 4.66 4.35
CA HIS A 87 -6.43 5.58 3.96
C HIS A 87 -7.80 5.12 4.46
N SER A 88 -8.80 6.00 4.44
CA SER A 88 -10.17 5.65 4.81
C SER A 88 -10.67 4.41 4.07
N GLY A 89 -11.32 3.51 4.79
CA GLY A 89 -11.88 2.27 4.26
C GLY A 89 -10.94 1.06 4.27
N ILE A 90 -9.64 1.19 4.63
CA ILE A 90 -8.74 0.03 4.74
C ILE A 90 -8.15 -0.14 6.14
N GLY A 91 -7.63 -1.33 6.41
CA GLY A 91 -6.98 -1.67 7.67
C GLY A 91 -7.85 -1.31 8.88
N TRP A 92 -7.29 -0.54 9.80
CA TRP A 92 -8.03 -0.04 10.97
C TRP A 92 -8.74 1.30 10.74
N SER A 93 -8.53 1.96 9.60
CA SER A 93 -9.18 3.24 9.31
C SER A 93 -10.70 3.10 9.22
N ASP A 94 -11.41 4.10 9.69
CA ASP A 94 -12.87 4.20 9.54
C ASP A 94 -13.22 4.31 8.04
N SER A 95 -14.46 4.01 7.67
CA SER A 95 -14.97 4.35 6.34
C SER A 95 -15.05 5.87 6.21
N GLY A 96 -14.60 6.39 5.08
CA GLY A 96 -14.62 7.82 4.78
C GLY A 96 -15.65 8.19 3.72
N PRO A 97 -15.62 9.44 3.23
CA PRO A 97 -16.36 9.89 2.07
C PRO A 97 -16.02 9.13 0.78
N ALA A 98 -16.65 9.51 -0.32
CA ALA A 98 -16.32 8.96 -1.64
C ALA A 98 -14.85 9.23 -1.99
N ASP A 99 -14.14 8.17 -2.38
CA ASP A 99 -12.70 8.17 -2.57
C ASP A 99 -12.25 9.00 -3.77
N SER A 100 -11.18 9.77 -3.58
CA SER A 100 -10.48 10.53 -4.62
C SER A 100 -9.02 10.77 -4.20
N CYS A 101 -8.13 11.06 -5.13
CA CYS A 101 -6.75 11.41 -4.78
C CYS A 101 -6.67 12.70 -3.95
N GLY A 102 -7.51 13.69 -4.22
CA GLY A 102 -7.60 14.90 -3.40
C GLY A 102 -7.98 14.59 -1.96
N LEU A 103 -9.01 13.73 -1.74
CA LEU A 103 -9.37 13.29 -0.39
C LEU A 103 -8.18 12.64 0.34
N ARG A 104 -7.43 11.77 -0.34
CA ARG A 104 -6.26 11.11 0.27
C ARG A 104 -5.15 12.08 0.60
N VAL A 105 -4.93 13.11 -0.23
CA VAL A 105 -4.00 14.21 0.07
C VAL A 105 -4.44 14.93 1.34
N ASP A 106 -5.72 15.28 1.45
CA ASP A 106 -6.27 15.97 2.61
C ASP A 106 -6.23 15.09 3.88
N GLU A 107 -6.49 13.79 3.76
CA GLU A 107 -6.37 12.82 4.86
C GLU A 107 -4.94 12.78 5.40
N ILE A 108 -3.94 12.59 4.51
CA ILE A 108 -2.52 12.53 4.92
C ILE A 108 -2.11 13.84 5.59
N HIS A 109 -2.40 14.98 4.95
CA HIS A 109 -2.05 16.29 5.48
C HIS A 109 -2.68 16.52 6.87
N THR A 110 -4.00 16.24 7.01
CA THR A 110 -4.72 16.42 8.26
C THR A 110 -4.23 15.45 9.34
N ALA A 111 -4.00 14.19 8.98
CA ALA A 111 -3.51 13.17 9.90
C ALA A 111 -2.12 13.54 10.47
N LEU A 112 -1.19 13.95 9.61
CA LEU A 112 0.15 14.35 10.04
C LEU A 112 0.09 15.56 10.97
N ARG A 113 -0.68 16.60 10.63
CA ARG A 113 -0.87 17.77 11.49
C ARG A 113 -1.48 17.41 12.83
N ASN A 114 -2.55 16.62 12.85
CA ASN A 114 -3.25 16.24 14.07
C ASN A 114 -2.45 15.25 14.93
N ALA A 115 -1.54 14.48 14.32
CA ALA A 115 -0.57 13.65 15.04
C ALA A 115 0.63 14.46 15.57
N GLY A 116 0.75 15.75 15.23
CA GLY A 116 1.82 16.63 15.69
C GLY A 116 3.10 16.60 14.85
N PHE A 117 3.07 15.96 13.68
CA PHE A 117 4.21 15.95 12.77
C PHE A 117 4.44 17.32 12.13
N LYS A 118 5.71 17.62 11.93
CA LYS A 118 6.15 18.85 11.24
C LYS A 118 7.04 18.45 10.06
N GLY A 119 6.66 18.92 8.87
CA GLY A 119 7.49 18.77 7.67
C GLY A 119 8.80 19.57 7.74
N PRO A 120 9.62 19.52 6.69
CA PRO A 120 9.29 18.83 5.44
C PRO A 120 9.54 17.32 5.50
N TYR A 121 8.73 16.56 4.76
CA TYR A 121 8.71 15.08 4.73
C TYR A 121 9.44 14.53 3.52
N VAL A 122 9.96 13.30 3.63
CA VAL A 122 10.24 12.43 2.48
C VAL A 122 8.99 11.59 2.22
N LEU A 123 8.39 11.73 1.06
CA LEU A 123 7.16 11.04 0.70
C LEU A 123 7.46 9.81 -0.15
N ILE A 124 6.84 8.69 0.21
CA ILE A 124 6.93 7.43 -0.54
C ILE A 124 5.58 7.15 -1.19
N GLY A 125 5.56 7.07 -2.52
CA GLY A 125 4.37 6.71 -3.28
C GLY A 125 4.56 5.37 -3.98
N TYR A 126 3.85 4.32 -3.52
CA TYR A 126 3.84 3.04 -4.19
C TYR A 126 2.55 2.88 -5.01
N SER A 127 2.70 2.41 -6.25
CA SER A 127 1.55 2.12 -7.11
C SER A 127 0.66 3.39 -7.27
N LEU A 128 -0.63 3.31 -6.96
CA LEU A 128 -1.55 4.47 -6.94
C LEU A 128 -1.10 5.58 -5.98
N GLY A 129 -0.40 5.22 -4.90
CA GLY A 129 0.14 6.19 -3.95
C GLY A 129 1.10 7.20 -4.57
N ALA A 130 1.74 6.86 -5.68
CA ALA A 130 2.61 7.79 -6.40
C ALA A 130 1.82 8.98 -6.99
N LEU A 131 0.58 8.77 -7.46
CA LEU A 131 -0.31 9.86 -7.89
C LEU A 131 -0.70 10.75 -6.72
N VAL A 132 -1.02 10.15 -5.56
CA VAL A 132 -1.34 10.90 -4.33
C VAL A 132 -0.16 11.74 -3.89
N VAL A 133 1.07 11.19 -3.89
CA VAL A 133 2.30 11.93 -3.53
C VAL A 133 2.58 13.07 -4.49
N ARG A 134 2.39 12.87 -5.80
CA ARG A 134 2.54 13.95 -6.81
C ARG A 134 1.59 15.10 -6.54
N LEU A 135 0.32 14.81 -6.22
CA LEU A 135 -0.69 15.82 -5.90
C LEU A 135 -0.42 16.48 -4.54
N TYR A 136 0.04 15.72 -3.53
CA TYR A 136 0.46 16.28 -2.25
C TYR A 136 1.60 17.29 -2.43
N ALA A 137 2.62 16.92 -3.19
CA ALA A 137 3.76 17.80 -3.44
C ALA A 137 3.38 19.08 -4.19
N ALA A 138 2.38 19.00 -5.08
CA ALA A 138 1.86 20.17 -5.78
C ALA A 138 1.03 21.08 -4.86
N GLN A 139 0.25 20.50 -3.94
CA GLN A 139 -0.63 21.25 -3.03
C GLN A 139 0.13 21.82 -1.82
N TYR A 140 1.12 21.07 -1.31
CA TYR A 140 1.90 21.42 -0.11
C TYR A 140 3.42 21.39 -0.38
N PRO A 141 3.94 22.17 -1.36
CA PRO A 141 5.35 22.08 -1.77
C PRO A 141 6.35 22.37 -0.64
N ASN A 142 5.99 23.20 0.32
CA ASN A 142 6.86 23.53 1.47
C ASN A 142 6.92 22.41 2.52
N GLU A 143 6.07 21.40 2.42
CA GLU A 143 6.04 20.26 3.33
C GLU A 143 6.80 19.05 2.79
N VAL A 144 7.40 19.15 1.60
CA VAL A 144 8.10 18.04 0.94
C VAL A 144 9.58 18.33 0.85
N ALA A 145 10.41 17.40 1.33
CA ALA A 145 11.86 17.44 1.27
C ALA A 145 12.45 16.53 0.19
N GLY A 146 11.73 15.47 -0.20
CA GLY A 146 12.16 14.52 -1.20
C GLY A 146 11.08 13.49 -1.49
N VAL A 147 11.24 12.73 -2.56
CA VAL A 147 10.22 11.78 -3.03
C VAL A 147 10.86 10.46 -3.45
N VAL A 148 10.19 9.36 -3.13
CA VAL A 148 10.49 8.03 -3.68
C VAL A 148 9.21 7.48 -4.31
N PHE A 149 9.27 7.15 -5.59
CA PHE A 149 8.23 6.35 -6.25
C PHE A 149 8.66 4.89 -6.28
N VAL A 150 7.69 4.00 -6.05
CA VAL A 150 7.89 2.55 -6.12
C VAL A 150 6.87 2.00 -7.11
N ASP A 151 7.36 1.47 -8.21
CA ASP A 151 6.59 0.87 -9.31
C ASP A 151 5.33 1.66 -9.72
N HIS A 152 5.55 2.94 -10.00
CA HIS A 152 4.48 3.86 -10.42
C HIS A 152 4.02 3.64 -11.86
N ALA A 153 4.92 3.24 -12.76
CA ALA A 153 4.65 3.24 -14.20
C ALA A 153 3.55 2.25 -14.63
N VAL A 154 3.30 1.19 -13.85
CA VAL A 154 2.34 0.13 -14.21
C VAL A 154 0.90 0.63 -14.26
N LEU A 155 0.53 1.58 -13.39
CA LEU A 155 -0.86 2.01 -13.25
C LEU A 155 -1.31 3.05 -14.27
N VAL A 156 -0.37 3.80 -14.84
CA VAL A 156 -0.69 4.94 -15.72
C VAL A 156 -1.30 4.49 -17.06
N ARG A 157 -1.20 3.20 -17.43
CA ARG A 157 -1.60 2.71 -18.76
C ARG A 157 -2.39 1.41 -18.82
N LEU A 158 -3.08 1.04 -17.77
CA LEU A 158 -4.18 0.10 -17.99
C LEU A 158 -5.19 0.80 -18.89
N PRO A 159 -5.44 0.29 -20.12
CA PRO A 159 -6.46 0.88 -20.96
C PRO A 159 -7.76 0.93 -20.14
N PRO A 160 -8.52 2.05 -20.21
CA PRO A 160 -9.77 2.14 -19.47
C PRO A 160 -10.63 0.94 -19.88
N ARG A 161 -10.84 0.01 -18.96
CA ARG A 161 -11.83 -1.06 -19.13
C ARG A 161 -13.21 -0.42 -18.94
N HIS A 162 -13.61 0.36 -19.95
CA HIS A 162 -15.00 0.81 -20.04
C HIS A 162 -15.85 -0.38 -20.49
N PRO A 163 -16.86 -0.81 -19.70
CA PRO A 163 -17.78 -1.87 -20.13
C PRO A 163 -18.63 -1.49 -21.34
N LEU A 164 -18.55 -0.24 -21.83
CA LEU A 164 -19.49 0.31 -22.81
C LEU A 164 -18.84 0.99 -24.04
N ALA A 165 -17.52 0.99 -24.19
CA ALA A 165 -16.88 1.49 -25.41
C ALA A 165 -16.19 0.32 -26.12
N VAL A 166 -16.82 -0.22 -27.15
CA VAL A 166 -16.17 -1.08 -28.13
C VAL A 166 -15.18 -0.21 -28.90
N PRO A 167 -13.85 -0.48 -28.89
CA PRO A 167 -12.90 0.28 -29.69
C PRO A 167 -13.24 0.12 -31.15
N THR A 168 -13.47 1.22 -31.86
CA THR A 168 -13.75 1.24 -33.30
C THR A 168 -12.48 1.05 -34.15
N THR A 169 -11.31 0.98 -33.55
CA THR A 169 -10.05 0.67 -34.23
C THR A 169 -9.41 -0.59 -33.63
N PRO A 170 -8.95 -1.54 -34.46
CA PRO A 170 -8.26 -2.73 -33.96
C PRO A 170 -6.95 -2.31 -33.28
N VAL A 171 -6.88 -2.55 -31.95
CA VAL A 171 -5.60 -2.49 -31.24
C VAL A 171 -4.80 -3.73 -31.67
N PRO A 172 -3.50 -3.59 -32.06
CA PRO A 172 -2.69 -4.76 -32.36
C PRO A 172 -2.73 -5.72 -31.17
N ARG A 173 -3.14 -6.97 -31.43
CA ARG A 173 -3.08 -8.03 -30.42
C ARG A 173 -1.63 -8.27 -30.05
N SER A 174 -1.28 -7.96 -28.83
CA SER A 174 -0.09 -8.53 -28.23
C SER A 174 -0.35 -10.02 -28.03
N ASP A 175 0.55 -10.87 -28.51
CA ASP A 175 0.47 -12.33 -28.29
C ASP A 175 0.78 -12.73 -26.84
N LYS A 176 1.08 -11.75 -25.98
CA LYS A 176 1.29 -11.93 -24.54
C LYS A 176 -0.02 -11.65 -23.81
N PRO A 177 -0.44 -12.51 -22.87
CA PRO A 177 -1.62 -12.24 -22.04
C PRO A 177 -1.40 -10.94 -21.27
N ALA A 178 -2.46 -10.12 -21.16
CA ALA A 178 -2.42 -8.94 -20.30
C ALA A 178 -2.07 -9.37 -18.87
N PRO A 179 -1.23 -8.61 -18.14
CA PRO A 179 -0.91 -8.93 -16.77
C PRO A 179 -2.19 -9.02 -15.94
N VAL A 180 -2.37 -10.13 -15.27
CA VAL A 180 -3.46 -10.33 -14.31
C VAL A 180 -3.01 -9.65 -13.03
N LEU A 181 -3.75 -8.64 -12.57
CA LEU A 181 -3.52 -8.08 -11.23
C LEU A 181 -3.97 -9.14 -10.21
N ILE A 182 -3.00 -9.82 -9.63
CA ILE A 182 -3.22 -10.72 -8.49
C ILE A 182 -3.18 -9.90 -7.20
N GLY A 183 -3.81 -10.42 -6.13
CA GLY A 183 -3.62 -9.87 -4.79
C GLY A 183 -2.19 -10.11 -4.30
N MET A 184 -1.72 -9.31 -3.35
CA MET A 184 -0.39 -9.53 -2.76
C MET A 184 -0.30 -10.91 -2.07
N ASP A 185 -1.39 -11.38 -1.49
CA ASP A 185 -1.51 -12.69 -0.84
C ASP A 185 -1.44 -13.88 -1.81
N GLU A 186 -1.62 -13.63 -3.10
CA GLU A 186 -1.43 -14.62 -4.18
C GLU A 186 0.01 -14.66 -4.69
N ASP A 187 0.85 -13.68 -4.33
CA ASP A 187 2.26 -13.64 -4.73
C ASP A 187 3.08 -14.70 -3.97
N PRO A 188 3.94 -15.49 -4.67
CA PRO A 188 4.80 -16.49 -4.03
C PRO A 188 5.70 -15.93 -2.92
N ASN A 189 6.03 -14.64 -2.98
CA ASN A 189 6.87 -13.96 -2.02
C ASN A 189 6.10 -13.39 -0.81
N PHE A 190 4.77 -13.46 -0.80
CA PHE A 190 3.96 -13.03 0.35
C PHE A 190 4.42 -13.65 1.67
N LYS A 191 4.87 -14.91 1.63
CA LYS A 191 5.43 -15.62 2.79
C LYS A 191 6.71 -15.01 3.36
N LYS A 192 7.36 -14.07 2.68
CA LYS A 192 8.51 -13.32 3.22
C LYS A 192 8.10 -12.29 4.28
N LEU A 193 6.85 -11.81 4.23
CA LEU A 193 6.34 -10.94 5.29
C LEU A 193 6.38 -11.66 6.65
N PRO A 194 6.59 -10.93 7.76
CA PRO A 194 6.43 -11.47 9.10
C PRO A 194 5.07 -12.17 9.26
N PRO A 195 4.98 -13.31 9.99
CA PRO A 195 3.73 -14.06 10.11
C PRO A 195 2.56 -13.23 10.66
N ASP A 196 2.83 -12.27 11.51
CA ASP A 196 1.81 -11.37 12.06
C ASP A 196 1.28 -10.43 10.97
N ASP A 197 2.14 -9.88 10.12
CA ASP A 197 1.76 -9.02 9.01
C ASP A 197 0.95 -9.78 7.95
N GLN A 198 1.33 -11.04 7.66
CA GLN A 198 0.54 -11.92 6.80
C GLN A 198 -0.88 -12.10 7.34
N ARG A 199 -1.03 -12.37 8.64
CA ARG A 199 -2.35 -12.53 9.27
C ARG A 199 -3.16 -11.25 9.24
N LEU A 200 -2.53 -10.11 9.47
CA LEU A 200 -3.15 -8.79 9.39
C LEU A 200 -3.60 -8.45 7.98
N HIS A 201 -2.78 -8.78 6.97
CA HIS A 201 -3.13 -8.60 5.56
C HIS A 201 -4.41 -9.39 5.22
N LEU A 202 -4.43 -10.68 5.50
CA LEU A 202 -5.58 -11.55 5.23
C LEU A 202 -6.83 -11.11 6.01
N TRP A 203 -6.67 -10.69 7.27
CA TRP A 203 -7.75 -10.11 8.06
C TRP A 203 -8.31 -8.83 7.40
N ALA A 204 -7.44 -7.91 7.02
CA ALA A 204 -7.88 -6.64 6.43
C ALA A 204 -8.53 -6.84 5.06
N ALA A 205 -7.96 -7.69 4.21
CA ALA A 205 -8.51 -8.02 2.89
C ALA A 205 -9.89 -8.69 2.96
N SER A 206 -10.17 -9.44 4.04
CA SER A 206 -11.48 -10.09 4.25
C SER A 206 -12.61 -9.12 4.62
N GLN A 207 -12.31 -7.85 4.95
CA GLN A 207 -13.31 -6.89 5.36
C GLN A 207 -14.08 -6.33 4.16
N SER A 208 -15.40 -6.20 4.28
CA SER A 208 -16.25 -5.62 3.22
C SER A 208 -15.85 -4.19 2.83
N LYS A 209 -15.37 -3.39 3.78
CA LYS A 209 -14.86 -2.03 3.52
C LYS A 209 -13.62 -2.04 2.64
N ALA A 210 -12.73 -3.03 2.77
CA ALA A 210 -11.53 -3.15 1.96
C ALA A 210 -11.87 -3.43 0.49
N GLN A 211 -12.85 -4.27 0.22
CA GLN A 211 -13.34 -4.52 -1.14
C GLN A 211 -13.96 -3.26 -1.76
N ALA A 212 -14.73 -2.49 -0.97
CA ALA A 212 -15.28 -1.22 -1.43
C ALA A 212 -14.16 -0.19 -1.74
N ALA A 213 -13.12 -0.12 -0.90
CA ALA A 213 -11.96 0.75 -1.11
C ALA A 213 -11.17 0.34 -2.37
N LEU A 214 -10.94 -0.96 -2.60
CA LEU A 214 -10.29 -1.44 -3.82
C LEU A 214 -11.07 -1.04 -5.08
N GLN A 215 -12.40 -1.17 -5.07
CA GLN A 215 -13.24 -0.68 -6.16
C GLN A 215 -13.17 0.85 -6.30
N GLY A 216 -13.07 1.58 -5.18
CA GLY A 216 -12.84 3.02 -5.14
C GLY A 216 -11.55 3.38 -5.86
N ASN A 217 -10.44 2.69 -5.54
CA ASN A 217 -9.13 2.86 -6.18
C ASN A 217 -9.23 2.77 -7.70
N MET A 218 -9.89 1.73 -8.21
CA MET A 218 -10.02 1.52 -9.65
C MET A 218 -10.88 2.61 -10.32
N ARG A 219 -11.93 3.09 -9.64
CA ARG A 219 -12.79 4.16 -10.17
C ARG A 219 -12.09 5.52 -10.21
N MET A 220 -11.32 5.86 -9.18
CA MET A 220 -10.69 7.19 -9.09
C MET A 220 -9.41 7.32 -9.93
N MET A 221 -8.75 6.22 -10.26
CA MET A 221 -7.43 6.22 -10.92
C MET A 221 -7.37 7.06 -12.19
N PRO A 222 -8.32 6.99 -13.15
CA PRO A 222 -8.27 7.83 -14.35
C PRO A 222 -8.30 9.33 -14.04
N GLN A 223 -9.09 9.75 -13.06
CA GLN A 223 -9.16 11.16 -12.64
C GLN A 223 -7.88 11.57 -11.93
N CYS A 224 -7.35 10.74 -11.04
CA CYS A 224 -6.08 11.00 -10.37
C CYS A 224 -4.92 11.16 -11.34
N THR A 225 -4.90 10.34 -12.40
CA THR A 225 -3.91 10.46 -13.48
C THR A 225 -4.05 11.80 -14.21
N ALA A 226 -5.27 12.16 -14.60
CA ALA A 226 -5.54 13.44 -15.27
C ALA A 226 -5.16 14.65 -14.39
N ASP A 227 -5.43 14.60 -13.09
CA ASP A 227 -5.08 15.66 -12.14
C ASP A 227 -3.56 15.79 -12.02
N ALA A 228 -2.83 14.67 -11.89
CA ALA A 228 -1.37 14.66 -11.82
C ALA A 228 -0.71 15.13 -13.13
N ASP A 229 -1.30 14.82 -14.28
CA ASP A 229 -0.84 15.30 -15.58
C ASP A 229 -1.11 16.81 -15.77
N ALA A 230 -2.22 17.30 -15.22
CA ALA A 230 -2.51 18.73 -15.22
C ALA A 230 -1.47 19.52 -14.40
N VAL A 231 -0.97 18.97 -13.29
CA VAL A 231 0.14 19.57 -12.52
C VAL A 231 1.38 19.72 -13.40
N VAL A 232 1.78 18.66 -14.10
CA VAL A 232 2.97 18.68 -14.98
C VAL A 232 2.78 19.63 -16.16
N LYS A 233 1.58 19.67 -16.74
CA LYS A 233 1.26 20.59 -17.84
C LYS A 233 1.43 22.05 -17.43
N ASN A 234 1.04 22.38 -16.21
CA ASN A 234 1.14 23.75 -15.68
C ASN A 234 2.54 24.08 -15.13
N HIS A 235 3.24 23.08 -14.60
CA HIS A 235 4.56 23.16 -14.01
C HIS A 235 5.39 21.95 -14.44
N PRO A 236 6.15 22.03 -15.57
CA PRO A 236 6.85 20.85 -16.14
C PRO A 236 7.84 20.18 -15.19
N ASN A 237 8.33 20.88 -14.18
CA ASN A 237 9.24 20.36 -13.16
C ASN A 237 8.67 20.70 -11.75
N PRO A 238 7.58 20.04 -11.33
CA PRO A 238 6.85 20.42 -10.12
C PRO A 238 7.62 20.17 -8.82
N LEU A 239 8.63 19.30 -8.83
CA LEU A 239 9.47 19.01 -7.67
C LEU A 239 10.76 19.86 -7.64
N GLY A 240 11.05 20.63 -8.70
CA GLY A 240 12.21 21.52 -8.75
C GLY A 240 13.54 20.77 -8.56
N ASN A 241 14.23 21.03 -7.46
CA ASN A 241 15.50 20.39 -7.10
C ASN A 241 15.38 19.38 -5.93
N LEU A 242 14.17 18.97 -5.58
CA LEU A 242 14.00 17.96 -4.53
C LEU A 242 14.57 16.62 -5.00
N PRO A 243 15.28 15.87 -4.15
CA PRO A 243 15.76 14.55 -4.50
C PRO A 243 14.57 13.62 -4.79
N LEU A 244 14.60 13.00 -5.98
CA LEU A 244 13.61 12.05 -6.46
C LEU A 244 14.28 10.72 -6.82
N VAL A 245 13.89 9.64 -6.18
CA VAL A 245 14.24 8.29 -6.59
C VAL A 245 12.99 7.60 -7.14
N ASP A 246 13.08 7.06 -8.37
CA ASP A 246 12.07 6.21 -8.97
C ASP A 246 12.57 4.76 -8.97
N ILE A 247 11.86 3.87 -8.29
CA ILE A 247 12.15 2.45 -8.23
C ILE A 247 11.18 1.73 -9.16
N SER A 248 11.70 1.23 -10.25
CA SER A 248 10.94 0.51 -11.28
C SER A 248 11.29 -0.98 -11.29
N THR A 249 10.45 -1.80 -11.89
CA THR A 249 10.72 -3.22 -12.12
C THR A 249 11.47 -3.45 -13.43
N ASP A 250 12.01 -4.65 -13.64
CA ASP A 250 12.70 -5.02 -14.88
C ASP A 250 11.77 -5.68 -15.92
N ASP A 251 10.50 -5.84 -15.62
CA ASP A 251 9.47 -6.32 -16.55
C ASP A 251 8.84 -5.21 -17.41
N GLY A 252 9.38 -4.00 -17.31
CA GLY A 252 8.90 -2.82 -18.04
C GLY A 252 8.85 -2.96 -19.56
N ASP A 253 9.63 -3.86 -20.14
CA ASP A 253 9.62 -4.17 -21.59
C ASP A 253 8.24 -4.65 -22.08
N GLN A 254 7.37 -5.06 -21.18
CA GLN A 254 6.00 -5.49 -21.48
C GLN A 254 5.01 -4.31 -21.52
N ILE A 255 5.42 -3.13 -21.06
CA ILE A 255 4.60 -1.92 -21.03
C ILE A 255 4.93 -1.06 -22.26
N PRO A 256 3.96 -0.78 -23.14
CA PRO A 256 4.19 0.12 -24.27
C PRO A 256 4.73 1.48 -23.81
N ASP A 257 5.76 1.99 -24.49
CA ASP A 257 6.42 3.27 -24.20
C ASP A 257 7.00 3.40 -22.78
N TYR A 258 7.35 2.29 -22.12
CA TYR A 258 7.87 2.28 -20.75
C TYR A 258 9.04 3.26 -20.54
N ALA A 259 10.04 3.24 -21.43
CA ALA A 259 11.19 4.15 -21.35
C ALA A 259 10.77 5.63 -21.38
N LYS A 260 9.74 5.96 -22.17
CA LYS A 260 9.19 7.33 -22.22
C LYS A 260 8.53 7.69 -20.88
N LEU A 261 7.74 6.78 -20.32
CA LEU A 261 7.10 6.99 -19.03
C LEU A 261 8.11 7.21 -17.91
N GLN A 262 9.19 6.41 -17.89
CA GLN A 262 10.27 6.57 -16.93
C GLN A 262 10.96 7.92 -17.08
N SER A 263 11.22 8.34 -18.33
CA SER A 263 11.80 9.66 -18.61
C SER A 263 10.90 10.80 -18.13
N GLU A 264 9.58 10.69 -18.31
CA GLU A 264 8.59 11.67 -17.85
C GLU A 264 8.58 11.75 -16.32
N LEU A 265 8.65 10.62 -15.60
CA LEU A 265 8.72 10.60 -14.14
C LEU A 265 10.01 11.26 -13.63
N LEU A 266 11.15 10.94 -14.22
CA LEU A 266 12.43 11.52 -13.83
C LEU A 266 12.48 13.02 -14.10
N SER A 267 11.76 13.51 -15.11
CA SER A 267 11.69 14.95 -15.42
C SER A 267 10.94 15.78 -14.39
N LEU A 268 10.22 15.16 -13.45
CA LEU A 268 9.53 15.86 -12.35
C LEU A 268 10.49 16.59 -11.40
N SER A 269 11.78 16.19 -11.37
CA SER A 269 12.83 16.84 -10.59
C SER A 269 14.12 16.96 -11.40
N ASN A 270 14.89 18.05 -11.14
CA ASN A 270 16.26 18.21 -11.67
C ASN A 270 17.29 17.34 -10.93
N ASP A 271 16.92 16.75 -9.79
CA ASP A 271 17.73 15.84 -8.99
C ASP A 271 17.03 14.50 -8.87
N SER A 272 17.00 13.75 -9.98
CA SER A 272 16.27 12.50 -10.08
C SER A 272 17.19 11.34 -10.44
N LYS A 273 16.82 10.13 -10.01
CA LYS A 273 17.52 8.88 -10.27
C LYS A 273 16.54 7.72 -10.37
N GLN A 274 16.77 6.84 -11.35
CA GLN A 274 16.07 5.56 -11.45
C GLN A 274 16.89 4.45 -10.80
N ILE A 275 16.23 3.54 -10.09
CA ILE A 275 16.75 2.27 -9.58
C ILE A 275 15.87 1.16 -10.12
N VAL A 276 16.46 0.19 -10.82
CA VAL A 276 15.71 -0.97 -11.33
C VAL A 276 15.77 -2.10 -10.33
N ALA A 277 14.61 -2.48 -9.79
CA ALA A 277 14.44 -3.66 -8.94
C ALA A 277 14.41 -4.91 -9.83
N LYS A 278 15.57 -5.53 -10.01
CA LYS A 278 15.70 -6.74 -10.84
C LYS A 278 15.03 -7.95 -10.17
N ASN A 279 14.46 -8.83 -11.00
CA ASN A 279 13.73 -10.03 -10.56
C ASN A 279 12.56 -9.70 -9.62
N SER A 280 11.85 -8.63 -9.91
CA SER A 280 10.70 -8.16 -9.15
C SER A 280 9.52 -7.91 -10.08
N GLY A 281 8.32 -8.33 -9.63
CA GLY A 281 7.06 -7.87 -10.19
C GLY A 281 6.54 -6.62 -9.49
N HIS A 282 5.23 -6.40 -9.61
CA HIS A 282 4.58 -5.22 -9.00
C HIS A 282 4.80 -5.12 -7.48
N PHE A 283 4.92 -6.26 -6.77
CA PHE A 283 5.10 -6.27 -5.32
C PHE A 283 6.55 -6.08 -4.89
N VAL A 284 7.20 -5.04 -5.42
CA VAL A 284 8.60 -4.68 -5.10
C VAL A 284 8.86 -4.65 -3.59
N ILE A 285 7.86 -4.26 -2.80
CA ILE A 285 7.97 -4.15 -1.34
C ILE A 285 8.20 -5.50 -0.63
N ILE A 286 7.84 -6.63 -1.28
CA ILE A 286 8.12 -7.99 -0.77
C ILE A 286 9.14 -8.73 -1.63
N ASP A 287 9.29 -8.37 -2.90
CA ASP A 287 10.27 -8.98 -3.79
C ASP A 287 11.69 -8.48 -3.49
N ARG A 288 11.84 -7.16 -3.45
CA ARG A 288 13.10 -6.46 -3.30
C ARG A 288 13.02 -5.33 -2.26
N PRO A 289 12.66 -5.65 -1.00
CA PRO A 289 12.60 -4.66 0.09
C PRO A 289 13.94 -3.94 0.30
N ASP A 290 15.06 -4.61 0.02
CA ASP A 290 16.41 -4.06 0.07
C ASP A 290 16.58 -2.84 -0.85
N VAL A 291 16.07 -2.92 -2.08
CA VAL A 291 16.13 -1.84 -3.06
C VAL A 291 15.27 -0.65 -2.62
N VAL A 292 14.10 -0.92 -2.03
CA VAL A 292 13.21 0.13 -1.53
C VAL A 292 13.85 0.86 -0.34
N VAL A 293 14.41 0.13 0.62
CA VAL A 293 15.12 0.70 1.76
C VAL A 293 16.32 1.54 1.32
N ASP A 294 17.08 1.07 0.33
CA ASP A 294 18.23 1.82 -0.22
C ASP A 294 17.77 3.11 -0.91
N GLY A 295 16.74 3.06 -1.74
CA GLY A 295 16.16 4.25 -2.38
C GLY A 295 15.71 5.31 -1.38
N ILE A 296 15.00 4.88 -0.32
CA ILE A 296 14.58 5.77 0.77
C ILE A 296 15.80 6.38 1.47
N ARG A 297 16.82 5.57 1.77
CA ARG A 297 18.05 6.04 2.42
C ARG A 297 18.77 7.09 1.57
N GLN A 298 18.88 6.89 0.26
CA GLN A 298 19.53 7.85 -0.63
C GLN A 298 18.85 9.22 -0.58
N VAL A 299 17.51 9.26 -0.59
CA VAL A 299 16.73 10.51 -0.50
C VAL A 299 16.89 11.14 0.89
N VAL A 300 16.74 10.39 1.97
CA VAL A 300 16.91 10.89 3.35
C VAL A 300 18.30 11.49 3.54
N ASP A 301 19.34 10.83 3.06
CA ASP A 301 20.72 11.28 3.17
C ASP A 301 20.99 12.53 2.31
N ALA A 302 20.41 12.63 1.10
CA ALA A 302 20.49 13.83 0.28
C ALA A 302 19.85 15.03 1.00
N VAL A 303 18.67 14.85 1.58
CA VAL A 303 17.97 15.88 2.37
C VAL A 303 18.80 16.32 3.58
N ARG A 304 19.36 15.38 4.36
CA ARG A 304 20.20 15.67 5.52
C ARG A 304 21.45 16.48 5.18
N ARG A 305 22.08 16.12 4.08
CA ARG A 305 23.28 16.84 3.61
C ARG A 305 22.95 18.17 2.93
N LYS A 306 21.67 18.48 2.71
CA LYS A 306 21.23 19.62 1.86
C LYS A 306 21.94 19.58 0.50
N GLY A 307 22.15 18.39 -0.03
CA GLY A 307 22.88 18.09 -1.24
C GLY A 307 22.04 17.35 -2.25
N LYS A 308 22.67 16.95 -3.35
CA LYS A 308 22.05 16.14 -4.39
C LYS A 308 22.14 14.66 -4.07
N LEU A 309 21.32 13.87 -4.78
CA LEU A 309 21.48 12.42 -4.84
C LEU A 309 22.92 12.10 -5.28
N SER A 310 23.59 11.19 -4.58
CA SER A 310 24.91 10.73 -4.99
C SER A 310 24.82 10.08 -6.37
N GLY A 311 25.72 10.44 -7.29
CA GLY A 311 25.87 9.75 -8.56
C GLY A 311 26.06 8.25 -8.35
N ALA A 312 25.67 7.44 -9.33
CA ALA A 312 25.62 5.98 -9.26
C ALA A 312 26.81 5.38 -8.50
N THR A 313 26.55 4.85 -7.33
CA THR A 313 27.44 3.90 -6.65
C THR A 313 27.03 2.51 -7.09
N ALA A 314 28.04 1.78 -7.55
CA ALA A 314 28.11 0.38 -7.90
C ALA A 314 26.88 -0.48 -7.57
N ALA A 315 26.45 -1.25 -8.54
CA ALA A 315 25.60 -2.42 -8.35
C ALA A 315 26.04 -3.17 -7.11
N LEU A 316 25.19 -3.26 -6.10
CA LEU A 316 25.35 -4.17 -4.98
C LEU A 316 25.14 -5.59 -5.51
N ASP A 317 26.21 -6.14 -6.08
CA ASP A 317 26.33 -7.56 -6.39
C ASP A 317 26.67 -8.28 -5.09
N HIS A 318 25.71 -8.39 -4.18
CA HIS A 318 25.83 -9.29 -3.05
C HIS A 318 25.44 -10.69 -3.51
N GLY A 319 26.43 -11.38 -4.09
CA GLY A 319 26.37 -12.83 -4.24
C GLY A 319 26.08 -13.46 -2.88
N LEU A 320 24.91 -14.05 -2.77
CA LEU A 320 24.60 -15.00 -1.70
C LEU A 320 25.38 -16.28 -1.98
N HIS A 321 26.36 -16.58 -1.14
CA HIS A 321 26.92 -17.91 -0.97
C HIS A 321 26.04 -18.73 -0.04
#